data_d5b29ec8a1bd908c572c7655cfdb7853
#
_entry.id   d5b29ec8a1bd908c572c7655cfdb7853
#
_cell.length_a   1.000
_cell.length_b   1.000
_cell.length_c   1.000
_cell.angle_alpha   90.00
_cell.angle_beta   90.00
_cell.angle_gamma   90.00
#
_symmetry.space_group_name_H-M   'P 1'
#
loop_
_entity.id
_entity.type
_entity.pdbx_description
1 polymer ?
#
loop_
_entity_poly.entity_id
_entity_poly.type
_entity_poly.pdbx_seq_one_letter_code
_entity_poly.pdbx_strand_id
1 'polypeptide(L)'
;MRVIARSRRCLYAATLAVSAFVFAPALCAQDVVVNFDPTTTQVDFTLAATLHTVHGKFKLKSGQIHFDPTTGKAGGVIILDATSGNTDNSSRDQKMHGEILESAKFPEITFTPTQVTGPAADMLVGKPVQLQVAGVFHLHGQDHSMTIPVTVAPASGANQSGQLAASAKFDVPFIKWGLKNPSTFILRVSDTVNVEVHSTVQLSRPAPTP
;
A
#
# COMPACT_ATOMS: atom_id res chain seq x y z
N MET A 1 -78.11 -55.59 30.99
CA MET A 1 -76.65 -55.61 31.30
C MET A 1 -76.02 -54.53 30.54
N ARG A 2 -75.56 -53.43 31.21
CA ARG A 2 -75.01 -52.23 30.60
C ARG A 2 -73.46 -52.32 30.64
N VAL A 3 -72.84 -52.25 29.46
CA VAL A 3 -71.38 -52.21 29.33
C VAL A 3 -70.98 -50.74 29.12
N ILE A 4 -70.23 -50.22 30.06
CA ILE A 4 -69.69 -48.85 30.05
C ILE A 4 -68.42 -48.84 29.30
N ALA A 5 -68.32 -48.15 28.17
CA ALA A 5 -67.06 -47.89 27.43
C ALA A 5 -66.34 -46.66 28.00
N ARG A 6 -65.13 -46.86 28.51
CA ARG A 6 -64.23 -45.79 28.95
C ARG A 6 -63.44 -45.28 27.77
N SER A 7 -63.62 -44.04 27.36
CA SER A 7 -62.80 -43.33 26.37
C SER A 7 -61.50 -42.81 27.05
N ARG A 8 -60.39 -43.28 26.59
CA ARG A 8 -59.03 -42.71 26.93
C ARG A 8 -58.73 -41.51 26.04
N ARG A 9 -58.69 -40.31 26.63
CA ARG A 9 -58.22 -39.10 25.96
C ARG A 9 -56.70 -39.09 26.05
N CYS A 10 -55.97 -39.26 24.92
CA CYS A 10 -54.59 -39.00 24.79
C CYS A 10 -54.35 -37.48 24.64
N LEU A 11 -53.70 -36.86 25.63
CA LEU A 11 -53.17 -35.50 25.52
C LEU A 11 -51.86 -35.57 24.76
N TYR A 12 -51.80 -35.00 23.56
CA TYR A 12 -50.54 -34.71 22.86
C TYR A 12 -50.06 -33.37 23.36
N ALA A 13 -48.99 -33.39 24.15
CA ALA A 13 -48.20 -32.19 24.49
C ALA A 13 -47.28 -31.84 23.30
N ALA A 14 -47.67 -30.79 22.56
CA ALA A 14 -46.84 -30.24 21.51
C ALA A 14 -45.76 -29.34 22.14
N THR A 15 -44.53 -29.81 22.22
CA THR A 15 -43.36 -29.02 22.61
C THR A 15 -42.92 -28.17 21.44
N LEU A 16 -43.19 -26.86 21.50
CA LEU A 16 -42.70 -25.85 20.54
C LEU A 16 -41.20 -25.57 20.85
N ALA A 17 -40.31 -26.14 20.06
CA ALA A 17 -38.86 -25.78 20.12
C ALA A 17 -38.66 -24.44 19.43
N VAL A 18 -38.52 -23.36 20.21
CA VAL A 18 -38.10 -22.03 19.69
C VAL A 18 -36.62 -22.07 19.44
N SER A 19 -36.23 -22.27 18.17
CA SER A 19 -34.82 -22.07 17.72
C SER A 19 -34.49 -20.59 17.73
N ALA A 20 -33.78 -20.13 18.76
CA ALA A 20 -33.21 -18.81 18.80
C ALA A 20 -32.04 -18.75 17.76
N PHE A 21 -32.32 -18.16 16.60
CA PHE A 21 -31.29 -17.84 15.60
C PHE A 21 -30.46 -16.69 16.18
N VAL A 22 -29.29 -17.00 16.74
CA VAL A 22 -28.33 -16.02 17.18
C VAL A 22 -27.71 -15.38 15.92
N PHE A 23 -28.22 -14.21 15.55
CA PHE A 23 -27.62 -13.35 14.56
C PHE A 23 -26.31 -12.81 15.18
N ALA A 24 -25.18 -13.45 14.93
CA ALA A 24 -23.89 -12.87 15.23
C ALA A 24 -23.71 -11.65 14.29
N PRO A 25 -23.55 -10.42 14.82
CA PRO A 25 -23.19 -9.30 13.96
C PRO A 25 -21.86 -9.64 13.30
N ALA A 26 -21.85 -9.69 11.96
CA ALA A 26 -20.61 -9.71 11.21
C ALA A 26 -19.84 -8.44 11.61
N LEU A 27 -18.74 -8.57 12.37
CA LEU A 27 -17.80 -7.50 12.56
C LEU A 27 -17.26 -7.18 11.17
N CYS A 28 -17.82 -6.17 10.51
CA CYS A 28 -17.20 -5.56 9.34
C CYS A 28 -15.84 -5.01 9.80
N ALA A 29 -14.76 -5.67 9.44
CA ALA A 29 -13.44 -5.10 9.56
C ALA A 29 -13.46 -3.78 8.78
N GLN A 30 -13.28 -2.66 9.50
CA GLN A 30 -13.26 -1.34 8.86
C GLN A 30 -11.91 -1.16 8.19
N ASP A 31 -11.93 -0.98 6.87
CA ASP A 31 -10.73 -0.64 6.11
C ASP A 31 -10.11 0.65 6.67
N VAL A 32 -8.80 0.64 6.80
CA VAL A 32 -8.01 1.83 7.11
C VAL A 32 -7.63 2.48 5.79
N VAL A 33 -7.91 3.76 5.65
CA VAL A 33 -7.52 4.54 4.48
C VAL A 33 -6.32 5.41 4.85
N VAL A 34 -5.27 5.33 4.03
CA VAL A 34 -4.04 6.11 4.14
C VAL A 34 -3.95 7.05 2.96
N ASN A 35 -3.95 8.35 3.23
CA ASN A 35 -3.84 9.38 2.21
C ASN A 35 -2.43 9.96 2.23
N PHE A 36 -1.82 10.04 1.04
CA PHE A 36 -0.51 10.64 0.81
C PHE A 36 -0.68 12.03 0.21
N ASP A 37 -0.07 13.01 0.84
CA ASP A 37 -0.07 14.40 0.35
C ASP A 37 1.21 14.66 -0.44
N PRO A 38 1.12 15.14 -1.70
CA PRO A 38 2.28 15.51 -2.51
C PRO A 38 3.21 16.54 -1.86
N THR A 39 2.68 17.39 -0.98
CA THR A 39 3.46 18.44 -0.31
C THR A 39 4.30 17.92 0.86
N THR A 40 3.92 16.78 1.42
CA THR A 40 4.59 16.15 2.57
C THR A 40 5.25 14.81 2.22
N THR A 41 5.23 14.44 0.93
CA THR A 41 5.85 13.22 0.44
C THR A 41 7.09 13.55 -0.38
N GLN A 42 8.22 13.02 0.05
CA GLN A 42 9.50 13.09 -0.64
C GLN A 42 9.85 11.71 -1.20
N VAL A 43 10.24 11.67 -2.47
CA VAL A 43 10.65 10.45 -3.17
C VAL A 43 12.01 10.70 -3.77
N ASP A 44 13.03 10.13 -3.15
CA ASP A 44 14.42 10.24 -3.58
C ASP A 44 14.86 8.93 -4.24
N PHE A 45 15.78 9.03 -5.18
CA PHE A 45 16.43 7.86 -5.73
C PHE A 45 17.93 8.04 -5.80
N THR A 46 18.64 6.93 -5.73
CA THR A 46 20.09 6.88 -5.79
C THR A 46 20.53 5.81 -6.78
N LEU A 47 21.41 6.17 -7.70
CA LEU A 47 22.01 5.27 -8.68
C LEU A 47 23.53 5.32 -8.53
N ALA A 48 24.13 4.19 -8.13
CA ALA A 48 25.59 4.09 -8.03
C ALA A 48 26.22 4.02 -9.43
N ALA A 49 27.31 4.77 -9.61
CA ALA A 49 28.11 4.74 -10.81
C ALA A 49 29.62 4.69 -10.46
N THR A 50 30.46 4.31 -11.41
CA THR A 50 31.90 4.06 -11.18
C THR A 50 32.64 5.22 -10.52
N LEU A 51 32.30 6.45 -10.90
CA LEU A 51 33.04 7.65 -10.45
C LEU A 51 32.29 8.45 -9.39
N HIS A 52 30.95 8.31 -9.31
CA HIS A 52 30.13 9.07 -8.38
C HIS A 52 28.75 8.42 -8.24
N THR A 53 28.05 8.78 -7.20
CA THR A 53 26.66 8.41 -7.00
C THR A 53 25.75 9.49 -7.56
N VAL A 54 24.76 9.09 -8.33
CA VAL A 54 23.71 9.99 -8.83
C VAL A 54 22.58 10.00 -7.81
N HIS A 55 22.19 11.18 -7.40
CA HIS A 55 20.98 11.41 -6.60
C HIS A 55 19.95 12.12 -7.46
N GLY A 56 18.68 11.81 -7.23
CA GLY A 56 17.60 12.49 -7.88
C GLY A 56 16.30 12.29 -7.13
N LYS A 57 15.24 12.93 -7.61
CA LYS A 57 13.92 12.90 -6.97
C LYS A 57 12.81 12.87 -7.99
N PHE A 58 11.68 12.32 -7.57
CA PHE A 58 10.40 12.37 -8.27
C PHE A 58 9.35 13.06 -7.40
N LYS A 59 8.31 13.60 -8.03
CA LYS A 59 7.15 14.15 -7.34
C LYS A 59 6.05 13.11 -7.25
N LEU A 60 5.42 13.03 -6.09
CA LEU A 60 4.14 12.33 -5.93
C LEU A 60 3.07 13.11 -6.69
N LYS A 61 2.29 12.45 -7.55
CA LYS A 61 1.11 13.00 -8.20
C LYS A 61 -0.12 12.84 -7.34
N SER A 62 -0.33 11.63 -6.82
CA SER A 62 -1.39 11.30 -5.87
C SER A 62 -1.09 9.97 -5.18
N GLY A 63 -1.74 9.74 -4.05
CA GLY A 63 -1.62 8.46 -3.36
C GLY A 63 -2.76 8.25 -2.37
N GLN A 64 -3.50 7.17 -2.55
CA GLN A 64 -4.45 6.68 -1.58
C GLN A 64 -4.42 5.16 -1.58
N ILE A 65 -4.24 4.58 -0.42
CA ILE A 65 -4.34 3.14 -0.23
C ILE A 65 -5.35 2.84 0.88
N HIS A 66 -5.94 1.66 0.81
CA HIS A 66 -6.80 1.15 1.87
C HIS A 66 -6.37 -0.28 2.20
N PHE A 67 -6.54 -0.69 3.43
CA PHE A 67 -6.29 -2.06 3.83
C PHE A 67 -7.12 -2.46 5.05
N ASP A 68 -7.45 -3.73 5.13
CA ASP A 68 -8.05 -4.35 6.31
C ASP A 68 -6.94 -4.76 7.29
N PRO A 69 -6.88 -4.18 8.48
CA PRO A 69 -5.81 -4.47 9.45
C PRO A 69 -5.86 -5.89 10.02
N THR A 70 -6.98 -6.62 9.84
CA THR A 70 -7.16 -7.99 10.32
C THR A 70 -6.64 -9.01 9.31
N THR A 71 -7.01 -8.84 8.04
CA THR A 71 -6.65 -9.76 6.96
C THR A 71 -5.40 -9.32 6.22
N GLY A 72 -5.05 -8.05 6.31
CA GLY A 72 -3.98 -7.39 5.56
C GLY A 72 -4.30 -7.16 4.09
N LYS A 73 -5.49 -7.54 3.60
CA LYS A 73 -5.88 -7.30 2.22
C LYS A 73 -5.87 -5.80 1.94
N ALA A 74 -5.21 -5.40 0.84
CA ALA A 74 -4.99 -4.01 0.52
C ALA A 74 -5.38 -3.69 -0.92
N GLY A 75 -5.55 -2.39 -1.20
CA GLY A 75 -5.86 -1.86 -2.52
C GLY A 75 -5.60 -0.36 -2.59
N GLY A 76 -6.00 0.25 -3.71
CA GLY A 76 -5.70 1.65 -4.00
C GLY A 76 -4.45 1.80 -4.86
N VAL A 77 -3.92 3.02 -4.99
CA VAL A 77 -2.76 3.29 -5.84
C VAL A 77 -1.96 4.49 -5.33
N ILE A 78 -0.65 4.42 -5.49
CA ILE A 78 0.29 5.55 -5.35
C ILE A 78 0.82 5.83 -6.75
N ILE A 79 0.79 7.10 -7.18
CA ILE A 79 1.17 7.55 -8.52
C ILE A 79 2.26 8.60 -8.41
N LEU A 80 3.41 8.33 -9.00
CA LEU A 80 4.49 9.31 -9.18
C LEU A 80 4.45 9.85 -10.60
N ASP A 81 4.81 11.13 -10.74
CA ASP A 81 5.00 11.78 -12.02
C ASP A 81 6.40 11.43 -12.59
N ALA A 82 6.45 10.51 -13.56
CA ALA A 82 7.70 10.12 -14.19
C ALA A 82 8.38 11.27 -14.95
N THR A 83 7.62 12.29 -15.34
CA THR A 83 8.16 13.47 -16.03
C THR A 83 8.84 14.47 -15.08
N SER A 84 8.59 14.31 -13.78
CA SER A 84 9.15 15.19 -12.74
C SER A 84 10.55 14.80 -12.29
N GLY A 85 11.10 13.69 -12.79
CA GLY A 85 12.41 13.19 -12.42
C GLY A 85 13.51 14.24 -12.62
N ASN A 86 14.30 14.49 -11.57
CA ASN A 86 15.31 15.54 -11.59
C ASN A 86 16.54 15.07 -10.80
N THR A 87 17.72 15.25 -11.38
CA THR A 87 19.02 14.89 -10.81
C THR A 87 19.95 16.09 -10.66
N ASP A 88 19.42 17.31 -10.84
CA ASP A 88 20.18 18.58 -10.87
C ASP A 88 21.27 18.62 -11.97
N ASN A 89 21.05 17.85 -13.06
CA ASN A 89 21.90 17.85 -14.25
C ASN A 89 21.06 17.66 -15.51
N SER A 90 20.88 18.72 -16.29
CA SER A 90 19.97 18.76 -17.43
C SER A 90 20.29 17.72 -18.53
N SER A 91 21.58 17.46 -18.81
CA SER A 91 21.96 16.45 -19.82
C SER A 91 21.64 15.04 -19.36
N ARG A 92 21.80 14.75 -18.07
CA ARG A 92 21.43 13.46 -17.48
C ARG A 92 19.91 13.30 -17.44
N ASP A 93 19.18 14.35 -17.07
CA ASP A 93 17.74 14.36 -17.02
C ASP A 93 17.13 14.15 -18.41
N GLN A 94 17.69 14.83 -19.44
CA GLN A 94 17.27 14.62 -20.83
C GLN A 94 17.43 13.15 -21.27
N LYS A 95 18.56 12.52 -20.92
CA LYS A 95 18.81 11.11 -21.22
C LYS A 95 17.88 10.20 -20.41
N MET A 96 17.67 10.48 -19.13
CA MET A 96 16.75 9.72 -18.27
C MET A 96 15.33 9.75 -18.83
N HIS A 97 14.80 10.93 -19.17
CA HIS A 97 13.46 11.09 -19.70
C HIS A 97 13.29 10.57 -21.12
N GLY A 98 14.27 10.83 -21.99
CA GLY A 98 14.14 10.51 -23.42
C GLY A 98 14.46 9.06 -23.77
N GLU A 99 15.42 8.44 -23.04
CA GLU A 99 15.94 7.15 -23.45
C GLU A 99 15.69 6.00 -22.47
N ILE A 100 15.54 6.31 -21.16
CA ILE A 100 15.46 5.28 -20.12
C ILE A 100 14.03 5.11 -19.63
N LEU A 101 13.40 6.18 -19.18
CA LEU A 101 12.01 6.17 -18.73
C LEU A 101 11.02 6.36 -19.88
N GLU A 102 11.45 6.96 -21.00
CA GLU A 102 10.56 7.38 -22.08
C GLU A 102 9.31 8.08 -21.51
N SER A 103 9.53 9.04 -20.60
CA SER A 103 8.48 9.60 -19.73
C SER A 103 7.39 10.36 -20.49
N ALA A 104 7.64 10.77 -21.76
CA ALA A 104 6.59 11.28 -22.63
C ALA A 104 5.58 10.19 -23.03
N LYS A 105 6.01 8.93 -23.11
CA LYS A 105 5.17 7.78 -23.44
C LYS A 105 4.62 7.09 -22.20
N PHE A 106 5.40 7.05 -21.13
CA PHE A 106 5.07 6.43 -19.86
C PHE A 106 5.15 7.48 -18.73
N PRO A 107 4.17 8.39 -18.64
CA PRO A 107 4.26 9.56 -17.75
C PRO A 107 4.05 9.26 -16.27
N GLU A 108 3.71 8.02 -15.92
CA GLU A 108 3.40 7.63 -14.55
C GLU A 108 4.17 6.38 -14.14
N ILE A 109 4.63 6.40 -12.88
CA ILE A 109 5.13 5.23 -12.16
C ILE A 109 4.11 4.95 -11.05
N THR A 110 3.58 3.72 -10.98
CA THR A 110 2.55 3.43 -9.98
C THR A 110 2.91 2.25 -9.09
N PHE A 111 2.38 2.26 -7.88
CA PHE A 111 2.40 1.12 -6.98
C PHE A 111 0.99 0.82 -6.48
N THR A 112 0.51 -0.40 -6.74
CA THR A 112 -0.80 -0.90 -6.32
C THR A 112 -0.59 -1.98 -5.25
N PRO A 113 -0.82 -1.68 -3.96
CA PRO A 113 -0.69 -2.67 -2.90
C PRO A 113 -1.78 -3.74 -3.02
N THR A 114 -1.44 -4.96 -2.65
CA THR A 114 -2.38 -6.09 -2.61
C THR A 114 -2.46 -6.72 -1.23
N GLN A 115 -1.38 -6.66 -0.45
CA GLN A 115 -1.29 -7.27 0.87
C GLN A 115 -0.36 -6.46 1.77
N VAL A 116 -0.80 -6.24 3.00
CA VAL A 116 0.01 -5.70 4.10
C VAL A 116 0.22 -6.80 5.13
N THR A 117 1.46 -7.05 5.52
CA THR A 117 1.82 -8.01 6.58
C THR A 117 2.64 -7.34 7.67
N GLY A 118 2.46 -7.80 8.91
CA GLY A 118 3.09 -7.20 10.09
C GLY A 118 2.06 -6.73 11.12
N PRO A 119 2.50 -6.06 12.19
CA PRO A 119 1.65 -5.64 13.31
C PRO A 119 0.85 -4.36 12.98
N ALA A 120 0.04 -4.39 11.91
CA ALA A 120 -0.71 -3.21 11.44
C ALA A 120 -1.69 -2.65 12.50
N ALA A 121 -2.22 -3.49 13.39
CA ALA A 121 -3.07 -3.04 14.48
C ALA A 121 -2.34 -2.13 15.48
N ASP A 122 -1.04 -2.36 15.72
CA ASP A 122 -0.23 -1.54 16.62
C ASP A 122 -0.01 -0.12 16.07
N MET A 123 0.05 0.03 14.73
CA MET A 123 0.08 1.34 14.06
C MET A 123 -1.14 2.19 14.43
N LEU A 124 -2.32 1.56 14.53
CA LEU A 124 -3.58 2.26 14.82
C LEU A 124 -3.68 2.79 16.25
N VAL A 125 -2.84 2.29 17.14
CA VAL A 125 -2.70 2.77 18.55
C VAL A 125 -1.44 3.61 18.74
N GLY A 126 -0.82 4.06 17.63
CA GLY A 126 0.30 4.99 17.67
C GLY A 126 1.65 4.37 18.06
N LYS A 127 1.83 3.06 17.92
CA LYS A 127 3.13 2.42 18.11
C LYS A 127 3.93 2.42 16.82
N PRO A 128 5.25 2.61 16.87
CA PRO A 128 6.12 2.38 15.72
C PRO A 128 6.06 0.92 15.26
N VAL A 129 5.91 0.70 13.95
CA VAL A 129 5.80 -0.64 13.36
C VAL A 129 6.64 -0.76 12.10
N GLN A 130 7.03 -1.99 11.78
CA GLN A 130 7.57 -2.36 10.48
C GLN A 130 6.57 -3.27 9.78
N LEU A 131 6.20 -2.90 8.57
CA LEU A 131 5.25 -3.61 7.72
C LEU A 131 5.93 -4.07 6.44
N GLN A 132 5.41 -5.13 5.84
CA GLN A 132 5.75 -5.54 4.49
C GLN A 132 4.54 -5.33 3.60
N VAL A 133 4.67 -4.54 2.57
CA VAL A 133 3.58 -4.22 1.64
C VAL A 133 3.89 -4.88 0.29
N ALA A 134 3.20 -5.99 0.02
CA ALA A 134 3.27 -6.64 -1.28
C ALA A 134 2.33 -5.94 -2.26
N GLY A 135 2.74 -5.84 -3.52
CA GLY A 135 1.95 -5.18 -4.55
C GLY A 135 2.57 -5.28 -5.93
N VAL A 136 1.97 -4.54 -6.85
CA VAL A 136 2.39 -4.42 -8.25
C VAL A 136 3.00 -3.04 -8.47
N PHE A 137 4.24 -3.01 -8.89
CA PHE A 137 4.97 -1.81 -9.30
C PHE A 137 4.93 -1.71 -10.81
N HIS A 138 4.29 -0.68 -11.33
CA HIS A 138 4.19 -0.43 -12.77
C HIS A 138 5.25 0.59 -13.19
N LEU A 139 6.13 0.19 -14.08
CA LEU A 139 7.21 1.01 -14.61
C LEU A 139 7.39 0.76 -16.09
N HIS A 140 7.52 1.82 -16.89
CA HIS A 140 7.79 1.74 -18.33
C HIS A 140 6.82 0.81 -19.08
N GLY A 141 5.53 0.84 -18.71
CA GLY A 141 4.47 0.05 -19.33
C GLY A 141 4.43 -1.43 -18.94
N GLN A 142 5.17 -1.84 -17.90
CA GLN A 142 5.23 -3.23 -17.45
C GLN A 142 4.96 -3.33 -15.94
N ASP A 143 4.34 -4.45 -15.55
CA ASP A 143 4.00 -4.76 -14.17
C ASP A 143 5.04 -5.69 -13.54
N HIS A 144 5.45 -5.35 -12.31
CA HIS A 144 6.44 -6.09 -11.55
C HIS A 144 5.94 -6.33 -10.13
N SER A 145 5.79 -7.59 -9.73
CA SER A 145 5.46 -7.93 -8.36
C SER A 145 6.65 -7.66 -7.44
N MET A 146 6.41 -6.93 -6.36
CA MET A 146 7.43 -6.67 -5.35
C MET A 146 6.83 -6.52 -3.95
N THR A 147 7.69 -6.62 -2.94
CA THR A 147 7.34 -6.34 -1.55
C THR A 147 8.22 -5.22 -1.03
N ILE A 148 7.59 -4.19 -0.50
CA ILE A 148 8.26 -2.99 0.00
C ILE A 148 8.22 -3.01 1.53
N PRO A 149 9.37 -2.95 2.22
CA PRO A 149 9.42 -2.75 3.66
C PRO A 149 9.04 -1.30 3.98
N VAL A 150 8.10 -1.12 4.89
CA VAL A 150 7.61 0.20 5.32
C VAL A 150 7.73 0.32 6.82
N THR A 151 8.37 1.37 7.28
CA THR A 151 8.39 1.75 8.71
C THR A 151 7.37 2.86 8.92
N VAL A 152 6.51 2.69 9.89
CA VAL A 152 5.49 3.68 10.26
C VAL A 152 5.65 4.03 11.72
N ALA A 153 5.65 5.32 12.05
CA ALA A 153 5.73 5.82 13.42
C ALA A 153 4.80 7.03 13.59
N PRO A 154 4.42 7.39 14.82
CA PRO A 154 3.70 8.63 15.08
C PRO A 154 4.48 9.83 14.51
N ALA A 155 3.79 10.74 13.83
CA ALA A 155 4.42 11.96 13.37
C ALA A 155 4.80 12.85 14.57
N SER A 156 5.99 13.44 14.55
CA SER A 156 6.46 14.33 15.61
C SER A 156 5.79 15.70 15.48
N GLY A 157 5.09 16.15 16.55
CA GLY A 157 4.47 17.49 16.61
C GLY A 157 3.21 17.53 17.46
N ALA A 158 3.03 18.59 18.25
CA ALA A 158 2.02 18.70 19.30
C ALA A 158 0.55 18.81 18.82
N ASN A 159 0.27 18.87 17.50
CA ASN A 159 -1.07 19.07 16.96
C ASN A 159 -1.47 18.07 15.86
N GLN A 160 -0.85 16.90 15.79
CA GLN A 160 -1.02 16.00 14.63
C GLN A 160 -1.74 14.69 15.01
N SER A 161 -2.92 14.80 15.62
CA SER A 161 -3.78 13.63 15.85
C SER A 161 -4.12 12.92 14.54
N GLY A 162 -3.75 11.64 14.42
CA GLY A 162 -4.02 10.81 13.25
C GLY A 162 -3.02 10.93 12.11
N GLN A 163 -1.93 11.71 12.27
CA GLN A 163 -0.84 11.74 11.31
C GLN A 163 0.27 10.77 11.69
N LEU A 164 0.79 10.06 10.69
CA LEU A 164 1.90 9.14 10.85
C LEU A 164 3.04 9.51 9.89
N ALA A 165 4.26 9.34 10.36
CA ALA A 165 5.43 9.36 9.50
C ALA A 165 5.63 7.96 8.91
N ALA A 166 5.62 7.86 7.60
CA ALA A 166 5.89 6.62 6.87
C ALA A 166 7.20 6.76 6.10
N SER A 167 8.04 5.74 6.17
CA SER A 167 9.26 5.66 5.37
C SER A 167 9.40 4.28 4.74
N ALA A 168 9.95 4.25 3.51
CA ALA A 168 10.24 3.03 2.79
C ALA A 168 11.58 3.15 2.09
N LYS A 169 12.35 2.06 2.06
CA LYS A 169 13.60 1.97 1.29
C LYS A 169 13.63 0.63 0.58
N PHE A 170 13.79 0.68 -0.75
CA PHE A 170 13.75 -0.52 -1.59
C PHE A 170 14.54 -0.33 -2.87
N ASP A 171 14.84 -1.44 -3.52
CA ASP A 171 15.62 -1.50 -4.75
C ASP A 171 14.73 -1.77 -5.96
N VAL A 172 14.96 -1.03 -7.04
CA VAL A 172 14.31 -1.20 -8.35
C VAL A 172 15.34 -1.73 -9.34
N PRO A 173 15.31 -3.02 -9.71
CA PRO A 173 16.26 -3.61 -10.66
C PRO A 173 15.86 -3.27 -12.11
N PHE A 174 15.99 -2.00 -12.48
CA PHE A 174 15.42 -1.43 -13.71
C PHE A 174 15.96 -2.09 -14.98
N ILE A 175 17.24 -2.52 -15.00
CA ILE A 175 17.78 -3.25 -16.15
C ILE A 175 17.12 -4.62 -16.30
N LYS A 176 16.94 -5.36 -15.19
CA LYS A 176 16.25 -6.65 -15.20
C LYS A 176 14.79 -6.50 -15.65
N TRP A 177 14.20 -5.34 -15.44
CA TRP A 177 12.84 -4.99 -15.85
C TRP A 177 12.76 -4.46 -17.28
N GLY A 178 13.86 -4.51 -18.04
CA GLY A 178 13.89 -4.21 -19.46
C GLY A 178 14.16 -2.76 -19.84
N LEU A 179 14.47 -1.88 -18.88
CA LEU A 179 14.85 -0.52 -19.20
C LEU A 179 16.28 -0.47 -19.76
N LYS A 180 16.54 0.54 -20.57
CA LYS A 180 17.85 0.71 -21.22
C LYS A 180 18.95 1.01 -20.21
N ASN A 181 20.08 0.32 -20.32
CA ASN A 181 21.25 0.58 -19.50
C ASN A 181 21.96 1.87 -19.97
N PRO A 182 22.09 2.90 -19.13
CA PRO A 182 22.78 4.14 -19.51
C PRO A 182 24.29 4.05 -19.48
N SER A 183 24.88 2.91 -19.13
CA SER A 183 26.32 2.69 -19.08
C SER A 183 26.99 2.97 -20.44
N THR A 184 28.20 3.49 -20.39
CA THR A 184 29.08 3.63 -21.55
C THR A 184 30.32 2.73 -21.36
N PHE A 185 31.20 2.68 -22.33
CA PHE A 185 32.42 1.91 -22.24
C PHE A 185 33.31 2.31 -21.02
N ILE A 186 33.28 3.61 -20.65
CA ILE A 186 34.12 4.15 -19.57
C ILE A 186 33.32 4.25 -18.26
N LEU A 187 32.06 4.68 -18.35
CA LEU A 187 31.19 4.90 -17.17
C LEU A 187 30.18 3.77 -17.03
N ARG A 188 30.34 3.00 -15.98
CA ARG A 188 29.36 1.96 -15.62
C ARG A 188 28.45 2.47 -14.51
N VAL A 189 27.18 2.16 -14.61
CA VAL A 189 26.17 2.41 -13.58
C VAL A 189 25.61 1.09 -13.06
N SER A 190 25.08 1.10 -11.85
CA SER A 190 24.38 -0.04 -11.25
C SER A 190 23.19 -0.45 -12.10
N ASP A 191 22.85 -1.73 -12.07
CA ASP A 191 21.65 -2.28 -12.70
C ASP A 191 20.39 -2.02 -11.85
N THR A 192 20.59 -1.46 -10.66
CA THR A 192 19.56 -1.26 -9.65
C THR A 192 19.59 0.17 -9.14
N VAL A 193 18.42 0.78 -9.02
CA VAL A 193 18.19 2.07 -8.38
C VAL A 193 17.67 1.82 -6.97
N ASN A 194 18.29 2.45 -5.97
CA ASN A 194 17.74 2.50 -4.62
C ASN A 194 16.74 3.66 -4.51
N VAL A 195 15.56 3.39 -4.03
CA VAL A 195 14.48 4.37 -3.83
C VAL A 195 14.22 4.52 -2.34
N GLU A 196 14.10 5.76 -1.89
CA GLU A 196 13.77 6.11 -0.51
C GLU A 196 12.59 7.07 -0.49
N VAL A 197 11.56 6.72 0.27
CA VAL A 197 10.32 7.50 0.37
C VAL A 197 10.13 7.91 1.81
N HIS A 198 9.84 9.19 2.02
CA HIS A 198 9.42 9.76 3.30
C HIS A 198 8.11 10.51 3.11
N SER A 199 7.13 10.21 3.94
CA SER A 199 5.81 10.85 3.84
C SER A 199 5.20 11.06 5.22
N THR A 200 4.52 12.18 5.40
CA THR A 200 3.56 12.33 6.49
C THR A 200 2.18 12.01 5.94
N VAL A 201 1.61 10.90 6.41
CA VAL A 201 0.34 10.40 5.93
C VAL A 201 -0.77 10.64 6.92
N GLN A 202 -2.00 10.85 6.42
CA GLN A 202 -3.21 10.97 7.22
C GLN A 202 -3.97 9.65 7.19
N LEU A 203 -4.25 9.11 8.39
CA LEU A 203 -5.17 7.98 8.52
C LEU A 203 -6.60 8.47 8.60
N SER A 204 -7.47 7.81 7.88
CA SER A 204 -8.92 7.94 8.04
C SER A 204 -9.56 6.56 8.14
N ARG A 205 -10.62 6.46 8.94
CA ARG A 205 -11.48 5.29 8.99
C ARG A 205 -12.81 5.69 8.36
N PRO A 206 -13.31 4.96 7.38
CA PRO A 206 -14.67 5.18 6.91
C PRO A 206 -15.62 5.09 8.10
N ALA A 207 -16.60 6.00 8.17
CA ALA A 207 -17.65 5.87 9.17
C ALA A 207 -18.38 4.54 8.96
N PRO A 208 -18.81 3.83 10.03
CA PRO A 208 -19.61 2.63 9.86
C PRO A 208 -20.85 3.00 9.06
N THR A 209 -21.07 2.28 7.97
CA THR A 209 -22.30 2.42 7.18
C THR A 209 -23.48 1.95 8.05
N PRO A 210 -24.55 2.76 8.19
CA PRO A 210 -25.70 2.44 9.04
C PRO A 210 -26.46 1.20 8.56
#